data_72a7506fdb4cd374dd963b0dc92a7212
#
_entry.id   72a7506fdb4cd374dd963b0dc92a7212
#
_cell.length_a   1.000
_cell.length_b   1.000
_cell.length_c   1.000
_cell.angle_alpha   90.00
_cell.angle_beta   90.00
_cell.angle_gamma   90.00
#
_symmetry.space_group_name_H-M   'P 1'
#
loop_
_entity.id
_entity.type
_entity.pdbx_description
1 polymer ?
#
loop_
_entity_poly.entity_id
_entity_poly.type
_entity_poly.pdbx_seq_one_letter_code
_entity_poly.pdbx_strand_id
1 'polypeptide(L)'
;MSNKPQSKRGTVTRHTHPQRSFVKRVYVAVLLVLLPLLMSLFSVLSKRARNETQYLRSGFTLKIAITGWNRTKTVRCSSKSWISDKKATPTLTIGFRDLDYAFDVFSGSITLQDALAARYFTTHGPNDKGVAVTYLFNVILKTFFGWRKSYRR
;
A
#
# COMPACT_ATOMS: atom_id res chain seq x y z
N MET A 1 -28.48 3.50 46.63
CA MET A 1 -27.27 2.82 46.11
C MET A 1 -27.65 2.14 44.80
N SER A 2 -27.31 2.76 43.66
CA SER A 2 -27.75 2.29 42.36
C SER A 2 -26.55 1.66 41.66
N ASN A 3 -26.56 0.33 41.49
CA ASN A 3 -25.56 -0.43 40.74
C ASN A 3 -25.87 -0.31 39.24
N LYS A 4 -25.02 0.44 38.51
CA LYS A 4 -25.03 0.42 37.05
C LYS A 4 -24.29 -0.83 36.57
N PRO A 5 -24.85 -1.63 35.64
CA PRO A 5 -24.14 -2.73 35.04
C PRO A 5 -23.09 -2.20 34.02
N GLN A 6 -21.83 -2.60 34.21
CA GLN A 6 -20.76 -2.34 33.25
C GLN A 6 -21.01 -3.14 31.97
N SER A 7 -21.19 -2.42 30.88
CA SER A 7 -21.21 -2.99 29.53
C SER A 7 -19.86 -3.61 29.22
N LYS A 8 -19.78 -4.94 29.16
CA LYS A 8 -18.61 -5.67 28.61
C LYS A 8 -18.51 -5.37 27.13
N ARG A 9 -17.59 -4.50 26.74
CA ARG A 9 -17.16 -4.38 25.34
C ARG A 9 -16.55 -5.70 24.93
N GLY A 10 -17.27 -6.47 24.14
CA GLY A 10 -16.79 -7.67 23.50
C GLY A 10 -15.64 -7.32 22.56
N THR A 11 -14.44 -7.71 22.92
CA THR A 11 -13.29 -7.76 22.02
C THR A 11 -13.61 -8.79 20.94
N VAL A 12 -13.94 -8.33 19.74
CA VAL A 12 -14.07 -9.20 18.57
C VAL A 12 -12.68 -9.71 18.21
N THR A 13 -12.32 -10.86 18.77
CA THR A 13 -11.14 -11.60 18.32
C THR A 13 -11.45 -12.16 16.93
N ARG A 14 -10.88 -11.52 15.90
CA ARG A 14 -10.85 -12.08 14.55
C ARG A 14 -10.01 -13.36 14.59
N HIS A 15 -10.66 -14.50 14.69
CA HIS A 15 -10.00 -15.80 14.46
C HIS A 15 -9.57 -15.89 13.00
N THR A 16 -8.34 -15.50 12.71
CA THR A 16 -7.72 -15.70 11.40
C THR A 16 -7.29 -17.15 11.28
N HIS A 17 -7.94 -17.92 10.42
CA HIS A 17 -7.51 -19.26 10.05
C HIS A 17 -6.05 -19.23 9.54
N PRO A 18 -5.13 -20.07 10.06
CA PRO A 18 -3.70 -20.01 9.72
C PRO A 18 -3.41 -20.19 8.22
N GLN A 19 -4.22 -20.95 7.50
CA GLN A 19 -4.07 -21.12 6.05
C GLN A 19 -4.37 -19.83 5.25
N ARG A 20 -5.36 -19.04 5.66
CA ARG A 20 -5.64 -17.75 5.01
C ARG A 20 -4.51 -16.75 5.22
N SER A 21 -3.86 -16.79 6.37
CA SER A 21 -2.72 -15.92 6.66
C SER A 21 -1.51 -16.23 5.76
N PHE A 22 -1.25 -17.50 5.46
CA PHE A 22 -0.15 -17.89 4.57
C PHE A 22 -0.37 -17.41 3.13
N VAL A 23 -1.57 -17.62 2.57
CA VAL A 23 -1.90 -17.15 1.22
C VAL A 23 -1.77 -15.63 1.10
N LYS A 24 -2.25 -14.88 2.08
CA LYS A 24 -2.10 -13.41 2.13
C LYS A 24 -0.64 -12.98 2.16
N ARG A 25 0.20 -13.67 2.96
CA ARG A 25 1.64 -13.40 3.02
C ARG A 25 2.32 -13.61 1.68
N VAL A 26 2.05 -14.73 1.02
CA VAL A 26 2.61 -15.05 -0.29
C VAL A 26 2.15 -14.01 -1.32
N TYR A 27 0.87 -13.69 -1.36
CA TYR A 27 0.31 -12.70 -2.28
C TYR A 27 0.98 -11.32 -2.12
N VAL A 28 1.03 -10.79 -0.89
CA VAL A 28 1.66 -9.50 -0.61
C VAL A 28 3.16 -9.54 -0.88
N ALA A 29 3.85 -10.64 -0.55
CA ALA A 29 5.27 -10.81 -0.83
C ALA A 29 5.57 -10.76 -2.34
N VAL A 30 4.78 -11.47 -3.14
CA VAL A 30 4.92 -11.48 -4.61
C VAL A 30 4.69 -10.08 -5.18
N LEU A 31 3.66 -9.37 -4.72
CA LEU A 31 3.40 -8.00 -5.16
C LEU A 31 4.52 -7.03 -4.78
N LEU A 32 5.07 -7.14 -3.57
CA LEU A 32 6.21 -6.31 -3.17
C LEU A 32 7.46 -6.58 -4.03
N VAL A 33 7.68 -7.83 -4.42
CA VAL A 33 8.80 -8.18 -5.32
C VAL A 33 8.57 -7.61 -6.71
N LEU A 34 7.34 -7.69 -7.24
CA LEU A 34 6.96 -7.19 -8.55
C LEU A 34 6.78 -5.68 -8.60
N LEU A 35 6.68 -5.01 -7.46
CA LEU A 35 6.37 -3.58 -7.37
C LEU A 35 7.25 -2.70 -8.28
N PRO A 36 8.60 -2.78 -8.26
CA PRO A 36 9.42 -1.93 -9.14
C PRO A 36 9.17 -2.20 -10.62
N LEU A 37 8.91 -3.46 -11.00
CA LEU A 37 8.57 -3.82 -12.36
C LEU A 37 7.22 -3.21 -12.77
N LEU A 38 6.21 -3.33 -11.92
CA LEU A 38 4.89 -2.77 -12.16
C LEU A 38 4.93 -1.24 -12.27
N MET A 39 5.60 -0.57 -11.35
CA MET A 39 5.76 0.88 -11.38
C MET A 39 6.48 1.34 -12.66
N SER A 40 7.53 0.63 -13.09
CA SER A 40 8.24 0.92 -14.33
C SER A 40 7.36 0.71 -15.55
N LEU A 41 6.66 -0.41 -15.63
CA LEU A 41 5.77 -0.74 -16.74
C LEU A 41 4.65 0.31 -16.89
N PHE A 42 3.99 0.69 -15.78
CA PHE A 42 2.93 1.69 -15.80
C PHE A 42 3.43 3.09 -16.14
N SER A 43 4.66 3.43 -15.75
CA SER A 43 5.30 4.69 -16.15
C SER A 43 5.49 4.80 -17.67
N VAL A 44 5.60 3.67 -18.36
CA VAL A 44 5.69 3.63 -19.83
C VAL A 44 4.30 3.60 -20.47
N LEU A 45 3.41 2.75 -19.98
CA LEU A 45 2.09 2.49 -20.60
C LEU A 45 1.07 3.60 -20.35
N SER A 46 1.10 4.27 -19.21
CA SER A 46 0.12 5.26 -18.81
C SER A 46 0.73 6.67 -18.77
N LYS A 47 0.15 7.61 -19.55
CA LYS A 47 0.54 9.04 -19.48
C LYS A 47 0.39 9.59 -18.05
N ARG A 48 -0.67 9.18 -17.33
CA ARG A 48 -0.93 9.61 -15.95
C ARG A 48 0.16 9.11 -14.99
N ALA A 49 0.50 7.82 -15.06
CA ALA A 49 1.57 7.25 -14.23
C ALA A 49 2.94 7.84 -14.59
N ARG A 50 3.18 8.15 -15.87
CA ARG A 50 4.40 8.82 -16.31
C ARG A 50 4.55 10.22 -15.73
N ASN A 51 3.47 11.01 -15.74
CA ASN A 51 3.49 12.35 -15.17
C ASN A 51 3.81 12.33 -13.67
N GLU A 52 3.20 11.41 -12.91
CA GLU A 52 3.49 11.26 -11.49
C GLU A 52 4.94 10.77 -11.24
N THR A 53 5.44 9.86 -12.06
CA THR A 53 6.83 9.40 -11.97
C THR A 53 7.81 10.54 -12.28
N GLN A 54 7.51 11.37 -13.27
CA GLN A 54 8.32 12.55 -13.59
C GLN A 54 8.27 13.60 -12.48
N TYR A 55 7.10 13.80 -11.87
CA TYR A 55 6.93 14.70 -10.74
C TYR A 55 7.76 14.26 -9.52
N LEU A 56 7.84 12.96 -9.25
CA LEU A 56 8.63 12.41 -8.15
C LEU A 56 10.14 12.59 -8.36
N ARG A 57 10.58 12.77 -9.60
CA ARG A 57 11.97 12.98 -10.03
C ARG A 57 12.90 11.78 -9.77
N SER A 58 14.01 11.78 -10.48
CA SER A 58 15.09 10.82 -10.28
C SER A 58 15.69 10.95 -8.87
N GLY A 59 15.95 9.82 -8.21
CA GLY A 59 16.47 9.78 -6.85
C GLY A 59 15.41 9.68 -5.75
N PHE A 60 14.13 9.88 -6.07
CA PHE A 60 13.05 9.64 -5.10
C PHE A 60 13.02 8.18 -4.67
N THR A 61 12.94 7.95 -3.37
CA THR A 61 12.97 6.61 -2.78
C THR A 61 11.74 6.37 -1.93
N LEU A 62 11.01 5.32 -2.27
CA LEU A 62 9.82 4.86 -1.55
C LEU A 62 10.14 3.59 -0.76
N LYS A 63 9.81 3.60 0.52
CA LYS A 63 9.85 2.41 1.38
C LYS A 63 8.44 1.98 1.74
N ILE A 64 8.13 0.71 1.57
CA ILE A 64 6.90 0.08 2.06
C ILE A 64 7.28 -0.84 3.22
N ALA A 65 6.63 -0.64 4.36
CA ALA A 65 6.79 -1.44 5.55
C ALA A 65 5.43 -1.95 6.04
N ILE A 66 5.41 -3.12 6.66
CA ILE A 66 4.20 -3.72 7.23
C ILE A 66 4.51 -4.08 8.67
N THR A 67 3.77 -3.49 9.62
CA THR A 67 3.95 -3.77 11.05
C THR A 67 3.66 -5.25 11.35
N GLY A 68 4.50 -5.86 12.18
CA GLY A 68 4.37 -7.28 12.53
C GLY A 68 4.86 -8.25 11.46
N TRP A 69 5.36 -7.74 10.33
CA TRP A 69 5.98 -8.56 9.30
C TRP A 69 7.36 -8.00 8.94
N ASN A 70 8.38 -8.81 9.10
CA ASN A 70 9.79 -8.39 8.94
C ASN A 70 10.21 -8.25 7.46
N ARG A 71 9.26 -7.88 6.59
CA ARG A 71 9.55 -7.61 5.17
C ARG A 71 9.27 -6.16 4.84
N THR A 72 10.27 -5.53 4.29
CA THR A 72 10.18 -4.17 3.76
C THR A 72 10.60 -4.18 2.30
N LYS A 73 10.06 -3.27 1.52
CA LYS A 73 10.48 -3.07 0.13
C LYS A 73 10.85 -1.61 -0.05
N THR A 74 12.07 -1.37 -0.52
CA THR A 74 12.54 -0.05 -0.88
C THR A 74 12.77 -0.01 -2.38
N VAL A 75 12.18 0.97 -3.06
CA VAL A 75 12.30 1.20 -4.49
C VAL A 75 12.73 2.63 -4.73
N ARG A 76 13.62 2.83 -5.69
CA ARG A 76 14.12 4.14 -6.09
C ARG A 76 13.70 4.46 -7.51
N CYS A 77 13.23 5.68 -7.72
CA CYS A 77 12.96 6.20 -9.04
C CYS A 77 14.29 6.57 -9.73
N SER A 78 14.57 5.94 -10.85
CA SER A 78 15.62 6.32 -11.79
C SER A 78 14.94 6.97 -13.00
N SER A 79 15.64 7.76 -13.79
CA SER A 79 15.10 8.67 -14.83
C SER A 79 13.83 8.19 -15.58
N LYS A 80 13.66 6.91 -15.84
CA LYS A 80 12.48 6.33 -16.53
C LYS A 80 11.99 5.00 -15.92
N SER A 81 12.61 4.52 -14.85
CA SER A 81 12.32 3.22 -14.27
C SER A 81 12.38 3.24 -12.75
N TRP A 82 11.78 2.23 -12.16
CA TRP A 82 11.84 1.99 -10.73
C TRP A 82 12.73 0.78 -10.45
N ILE A 83 13.68 0.93 -9.56
CA ILE A 83 14.63 -0.13 -9.20
C ILE A 83 14.53 -0.44 -7.71
N SER A 84 14.77 -1.70 -7.36
CA SER A 84 14.85 -2.11 -5.95
C SER A 84 16.20 -1.68 -5.38
N ASP A 85 16.20 -0.87 -4.32
CA ASP A 85 17.40 -0.40 -3.64
C ASP A 85 17.23 -0.48 -2.12
N LYS A 86 17.75 -1.56 -1.54
CA LYS A 86 17.63 -1.82 -0.11
C LYS A 86 18.46 -0.89 0.78
N LYS A 87 19.48 -0.24 0.20
CA LYS A 87 20.43 0.60 0.93
C LYS A 87 20.07 2.09 0.88
N ALA A 88 19.15 2.47 -0.02
CA ALA A 88 18.78 3.86 -0.17
C ALA A 88 18.00 4.37 1.04
N THR A 89 18.29 5.59 1.45
CA THR A 89 17.52 6.30 2.47
C THR A 89 16.15 6.68 1.89
N PRO A 90 15.03 6.27 2.51
CA PRO A 90 13.71 6.55 1.96
C PRO A 90 13.35 8.03 2.06
N THR A 91 12.88 8.60 0.96
CA THR A 91 12.27 9.94 0.93
C THR A 91 10.84 9.90 1.48
N LEU A 92 10.12 8.83 1.16
CA LEU A 92 8.76 8.58 1.63
C LEU A 92 8.65 7.15 2.16
N THR A 93 8.00 6.98 3.29
CA THR A 93 7.68 5.65 3.83
C THR A 93 6.17 5.48 3.92
N ILE A 94 5.66 4.38 3.39
CA ILE A 94 4.28 3.93 3.58
C ILE A 94 4.32 2.76 4.56
N GLY A 95 3.70 2.94 5.72
CA GLY A 95 3.61 1.93 6.77
C GLY A 95 2.21 1.36 6.90
N PHE A 96 2.00 0.09 6.56
CA PHE A 96 0.74 -0.61 6.82
C PHE A 96 0.68 -1.07 8.27
N ARG A 97 -0.49 -0.96 8.89
CA ARG A 97 -0.69 -1.35 10.30
C ARG A 97 -0.52 -2.85 10.53
N ASP A 98 -0.93 -3.67 9.55
CA ASP A 98 -0.72 -5.10 9.54
C ASP A 98 -0.82 -5.68 8.13
N LEU A 99 -0.60 -6.99 8.02
CA LEU A 99 -0.64 -7.72 6.76
C LEU A 99 -2.03 -7.77 6.14
N ASP A 100 -3.08 -7.87 6.95
CA ASP A 100 -4.46 -7.95 6.45
C ASP A 100 -4.88 -6.65 5.78
N TYR A 101 -4.51 -5.52 6.34
CA TYR A 101 -4.74 -4.21 5.72
C TYR A 101 -3.94 -4.02 4.44
N ALA A 102 -2.69 -4.46 4.40
CA ALA A 102 -1.90 -4.45 3.18
C ALA A 102 -2.54 -5.35 2.10
N PHE A 103 -2.99 -6.54 2.48
CA PHE A 103 -3.68 -7.45 1.56
C PHE A 103 -4.98 -6.84 1.02
N ASP A 104 -5.81 -6.23 1.85
CA ASP A 104 -7.07 -5.63 1.45
C ASP A 104 -6.86 -4.50 0.42
N VAL A 105 -5.83 -3.70 0.60
CA VAL A 105 -5.46 -2.66 -0.37
C VAL A 105 -4.92 -3.27 -1.67
N PHE A 106 -3.96 -4.18 -1.58
CA PHE A 106 -3.32 -4.76 -2.76
C PHE A 106 -4.19 -5.75 -3.52
N SER A 107 -5.22 -6.32 -2.90
CA SER A 107 -6.23 -7.15 -3.58
C SER A 107 -7.37 -6.33 -4.20
N GLY A 108 -7.40 -5.02 -3.98
CA GLY A 108 -8.48 -4.16 -4.45
C GLY A 108 -9.80 -4.34 -3.68
N SER A 109 -9.75 -4.98 -2.50
CA SER A 109 -10.94 -5.17 -1.64
C SER A 109 -11.42 -3.85 -1.03
N ILE A 110 -10.51 -2.91 -0.85
CA ILE A 110 -10.77 -1.54 -0.39
C ILE A 110 -10.09 -0.55 -1.31
N THR A 111 -10.67 0.62 -1.51
CA THR A 111 -10.01 1.68 -2.26
C THR A 111 -8.86 2.29 -1.44
N LEU A 112 -7.86 2.84 -2.11
CA LEU A 112 -6.75 3.49 -1.43
C LEU A 112 -7.21 4.70 -0.60
N GLN A 113 -8.22 5.42 -1.06
CA GLN A 113 -8.80 6.56 -0.36
C GLN A 113 -9.51 6.13 0.93
N ASP A 114 -10.33 5.07 0.87
CA ASP A 114 -11.02 4.53 2.03
C ASP A 114 -10.01 3.92 3.03
N ALA A 115 -8.97 3.25 2.52
CA ALA A 115 -7.89 2.70 3.33
C ALA A 115 -7.10 3.79 4.07
N LEU A 116 -6.84 4.93 3.42
CA LEU A 116 -6.18 6.07 4.04
C LEU A 116 -7.09 6.72 5.09
N ALA A 117 -8.37 6.92 4.79
CA ALA A 117 -9.36 7.47 5.72
C ALA A 117 -9.55 6.56 6.94
N ALA A 118 -9.55 5.24 6.76
CA ALA A 118 -9.64 4.24 7.83
C ALA A 118 -8.29 3.98 8.53
N ARG A 119 -7.23 4.68 8.16
CA ARG A 119 -5.87 4.52 8.71
C ARG A 119 -5.32 3.09 8.61
N TYR A 120 -5.55 2.42 7.50
CA TYR A 120 -4.94 1.12 7.20
C TYR A 120 -3.44 1.24 6.98
N PHE A 121 -3.00 2.39 6.51
CA PHE A 121 -1.61 2.75 6.37
C PHE A 121 -1.38 4.23 6.72
N THR A 122 -0.14 4.56 7.00
CA THR A 122 0.33 5.92 7.24
C THR A 122 1.44 6.25 6.26
N THR A 123 1.57 7.51 5.93
CA THR A 123 2.67 8.03 5.11
C THR A 123 3.57 8.92 5.94
N HIS A 124 4.88 8.72 5.84
CA HIS A 124 5.90 9.54 6.50
C HIS A 124 6.83 10.12 5.43
N GLY A 125 6.83 11.42 5.30
CA GLY A 125 7.60 12.17 4.31
C GLY A 125 6.82 13.38 3.79
N PRO A 126 7.28 14.03 2.71
CA PRO A 126 6.61 15.18 2.12
C PRO A 126 5.20 14.83 1.63
N ASN A 127 4.19 15.61 2.03
CA ASN A 127 2.78 15.34 1.72
C ASN A 127 2.50 15.32 0.21
N ASP A 128 3.11 16.22 -0.55
CA ASP A 128 2.98 16.29 -2.01
C ASP A 128 3.47 14.99 -2.68
N LYS A 129 4.58 14.44 -2.21
CA LYS A 129 5.11 13.14 -2.68
C LYS A 129 4.22 11.97 -2.27
N GLY A 130 3.65 12.03 -1.06
CA GLY A 130 2.68 11.05 -0.59
C GLY A 130 1.44 10.99 -1.48
N VAL A 131 0.90 12.14 -1.87
CA VAL A 131 -0.25 12.23 -2.79
C VAL A 131 0.11 11.66 -4.16
N ALA A 132 1.26 12.01 -4.73
CA ALA A 132 1.70 11.52 -6.03
C ALA A 132 1.87 9.99 -6.06
N VAL A 133 2.48 9.41 -5.01
CA VAL A 133 2.63 7.95 -4.89
C VAL A 133 1.28 7.26 -4.71
N THR A 134 0.40 7.81 -3.88
CA THR A 134 -0.95 7.27 -3.68
C THR A 134 -1.73 7.28 -4.99
N TYR A 135 -1.61 8.34 -5.78
CA TYR A 135 -2.25 8.42 -7.09
C TYR A 135 -1.66 7.40 -8.07
N LEU A 136 -0.34 7.24 -8.10
CA LEU A 136 0.34 6.23 -8.93
C LEU A 136 -0.16 4.81 -8.59
N PHE A 137 -0.21 4.46 -7.30
CA PHE A 137 -0.76 3.17 -6.86
C PHE A 137 -2.23 3.01 -7.25
N ASN A 138 -3.04 4.05 -7.11
CA ASN A 138 -4.44 4.01 -7.51
C ASN A 138 -4.60 3.72 -9.01
N VAL A 139 -3.77 4.31 -9.87
CA VAL A 139 -3.76 4.02 -11.32
C VAL A 139 -3.40 2.56 -11.57
N ILE A 140 -2.36 2.04 -10.91
CA ILE A 140 -1.92 0.64 -11.04
C ILE A 140 -3.04 -0.31 -10.59
N LEU A 141 -3.58 -0.12 -9.39
CA LEU A 141 -4.63 -0.98 -8.83
C LEU A 141 -5.92 -0.95 -9.66
N LYS A 142 -6.33 0.22 -10.15
CA LYS A 142 -7.50 0.34 -11.03
C LYS A 142 -7.33 -0.40 -12.35
N THR A 143 -6.14 -0.43 -12.91
CA THR A 143 -5.88 -1.15 -14.15
C THR A 143 -5.97 -2.66 -13.93
N PHE A 144 -5.49 -3.18 -12.79
CA PHE A 144 -5.55 -4.60 -12.46
C PHE A 144 -6.95 -5.07 -12.06
N PHE A 145 -7.64 -4.28 -11.23
CA PHE A 145 -8.93 -4.71 -10.64
C PHE A 145 -10.15 -4.10 -11.34
N GLY A 146 -9.93 -3.20 -12.29
CA GLY A 146 -10.96 -2.53 -13.07
C GLY A 146 -11.77 -1.50 -12.27
N TRP A 147 -12.38 -0.58 -12.99
CA TRP A 147 -13.18 0.51 -12.43
C TRP A 147 -14.46 0.03 -11.71
N ARG A 148 -14.95 -1.17 -12.01
CA ARG A 148 -16.21 -1.69 -11.47
C ARG A 148 -16.18 -1.99 -9.97
N LYS A 149 -15.03 -2.33 -9.40
CA LYS A 149 -14.92 -2.59 -7.95
C LYS A 149 -14.73 -1.31 -7.11
N SER A 150 -14.30 -0.23 -7.73
CA SER A 150 -14.07 1.07 -7.06
C SER A 150 -15.37 1.83 -6.70
N TYR A 151 -16.54 1.40 -7.21
CA TYR A 151 -17.83 2.08 -7.04
C TYR A 151 -18.90 1.23 -6.34
N ARG A 152 -18.57 0.08 -5.79
CA ARG A 152 -19.50 -0.61 -4.90
C ARG A 152 -19.40 -0.01 -3.51
N ARG A 153 -20.28 0.96 -3.29
CA ARG A 153 -20.68 1.33 -1.93
C ARG A 153 -21.51 0.22 -1.31
#